data_31561366b3bbf68fc2ae806c35f505c0
#
_entry.id   31561366b3bbf68fc2ae806c35f505c0
#
_cell.length_a   1.000
_cell.length_b   1.000
_cell.length_c   1.000
_cell.angle_alpha   90.00
_cell.angle_beta   90.00
_cell.angle_gamma   90.00
#
_symmetry.space_group_name_H-M   'P 1'
#
loop_
_entity.id
_entity.type
_entity.pdbx_description
1 polymer ?
#
loop_
_entity_poly.entity_id
_entity_poly.type
_entity_poly.pdbx_seq_one_letter_code
_entity_poly.pdbx_strand_id
1 'polypeptide(L)'
;KQELPAFATPAQQTKIIHEMAELLTGRGWLLASAESCTGGLVAAACTDVAGSSLWFERGLVCYSNAAKTELLGVPAALIERHGAVSDAVVRAMAEGALAHSRAQVSLAVTGIAGPAGGSADKPVGTVWFGWCVAGQTEAQRCRFDGDRSAVRAQATLHALRELARRLAAPPALT
;
A
#
# COMPACT_ATOMS: atom_id res chain seq x y z
N LYS A 1 -28.38 -8.23 -7.75
CA LYS A 1 -27.37 -8.94 -6.95
C LYS A 1 -26.02 -8.66 -7.60
N GLN A 2 -25.29 -7.68 -7.08
CA GLN A 2 -23.91 -7.46 -7.45
C GLN A 2 -23.13 -8.63 -6.84
N GLU A 3 -22.56 -9.47 -7.68
CA GLU A 3 -21.64 -10.51 -7.22
C GLU A 3 -20.44 -9.79 -6.57
N LEU A 4 -20.18 -10.13 -5.32
CA LEU A 4 -18.97 -9.72 -4.63
C LEU A 4 -17.78 -10.21 -5.48
N PRO A 5 -16.77 -9.36 -5.74
CA PRO A 5 -15.59 -9.84 -6.44
C PRO A 5 -14.98 -10.97 -5.62
N ALA A 6 -14.88 -12.14 -6.24
CA ALA A 6 -14.25 -13.28 -5.64
C ALA A 6 -12.88 -12.87 -5.09
N PHE A 7 -12.58 -13.26 -3.85
CA PHE A 7 -11.24 -13.08 -3.28
C PHE A 7 -10.23 -13.56 -4.32
N ALA A 8 -9.24 -12.72 -4.62
CA ALA A 8 -8.22 -13.16 -5.54
C ALA A 8 -7.58 -14.44 -5.03
N THR A 9 -7.49 -15.41 -5.90
CA THR A 9 -6.81 -16.65 -5.57
C THR A 9 -5.32 -16.38 -5.36
N PRO A 10 -4.61 -17.23 -4.59
CA PRO A 10 -3.16 -17.14 -4.49
C PRO A 10 -2.46 -17.06 -5.85
N ALA A 11 -2.98 -17.75 -6.85
CA ALA A 11 -2.46 -17.71 -8.23
C ALA A 11 -2.60 -16.31 -8.87
N GLN A 12 -3.70 -15.61 -8.64
CA GLN A 12 -3.90 -14.26 -9.15
C GLN A 12 -2.95 -13.26 -8.48
N GLN A 13 -2.74 -13.37 -7.17
CA GLN A 13 -1.78 -12.55 -6.45
C GLN A 13 -0.36 -12.77 -6.96
N THR A 14 0.04 -14.02 -7.11
CA THR A 14 1.36 -14.41 -7.65
C THR A 14 1.57 -13.82 -9.04
N LYS A 15 0.57 -13.89 -9.92
CA LYS A 15 0.65 -13.31 -11.27
C LYS A 15 0.90 -11.80 -11.22
N ILE A 16 0.17 -11.07 -10.41
CA ILE A 16 0.35 -9.61 -10.23
C ILE A 16 1.77 -9.29 -9.75
N ILE A 17 2.28 -10.06 -8.80
CA ILE A 17 3.64 -9.85 -8.27
C ILE A 17 4.70 -10.12 -9.34
N HIS A 18 4.54 -11.14 -10.18
CA HIS A 18 5.46 -11.39 -11.29
C HIS A 18 5.44 -10.25 -12.30
N GLU A 19 4.28 -9.72 -12.65
CA GLU A 19 4.17 -8.55 -13.53
C GLU A 19 4.89 -7.32 -12.94
N MET A 20 4.71 -7.07 -11.64
CA MET A 20 5.44 -6.01 -10.94
C MET A 20 6.95 -6.24 -10.96
N ALA A 21 7.39 -7.46 -10.67
CA ALA A 21 8.80 -7.84 -10.63
C ALA A 21 9.48 -7.59 -11.98
N GLU A 22 8.85 -7.97 -13.08
CA GLU A 22 9.35 -7.73 -14.43
C GLU A 22 9.49 -6.23 -14.74
N LEU A 23 8.48 -5.44 -14.38
CA LEU A 23 8.48 -3.99 -14.61
C LEU A 23 9.54 -3.27 -13.75
N LEU A 24 9.71 -3.68 -12.50
CA LEU A 24 10.70 -3.09 -11.59
C LEU A 24 12.12 -3.49 -12.00
N THR A 25 12.37 -4.76 -12.22
CA THR A 25 13.72 -5.24 -12.61
C THR A 25 14.14 -4.71 -13.97
N GLY A 26 13.22 -4.61 -14.93
CA GLY A 26 13.49 -4.03 -16.25
C GLY A 26 13.93 -2.56 -16.20
N ARG A 27 13.55 -1.84 -15.14
CA ARG A 27 13.95 -0.43 -14.91
C ARG A 27 15.12 -0.29 -13.94
N GLY A 28 15.55 -1.37 -13.30
CA GLY A 28 16.51 -1.30 -12.20
C GLY A 28 15.96 -0.59 -10.97
N TRP A 29 14.65 -0.66 -10.74
CA TRP A 29 13.97 0.01 -9.64
C TRP A 29 13.67 -0.95 -8.48
N LEU A 30 13.74 -0.41 -7.28
CA LEU A 30 13.42 -1.09 -6.04
C LEU A 30 12.12 -0.54 -5.44
N LEU A 31 11.37 -1.43 -4.78
CA LEU A 31 10.13 -1.13 -4.07
C LEU A 31 10.35 -1.06 -2.57
N ALA A 32 9.77 -0.06 -1.92
CA ALA A 32 9.55 -0.02 -0.48
C ALA A 32 8.05 0.03 -0.16
N SER A 33 7.63 -0.65 0.90
CA SER A 33 6.24 -0.61 1.38
C SER A 33 6.13 0.00 2.77
N ALA A 34 5.05 0.73 3.01
CA ALA A 34 4.67 1.28 4.32
C ALA A 34 3.27 0.77 4.67
N GLU A 35 3.17 -0.04 5.71
CA GLU A 35 1.95 -0.74 6.06
C GLU A 35 1.45 -0.39 7.46
N SER A 36 0.17 -0.08 7.57
CA SER A 36 -0.53 0.02 8.84
C SER A 36 -1.50 -1.15 9.03
N CYS A 37 -2.73 -1.06 8.56
CA CYS A 37 -3.74 -2.10 8.78
C CYS A 37 -3.41 -3.47 8.17
N THR A 38 -2.59 -3.54 7.15
CA THR A 38 -2.15 -4.80 6.51
C THR A 38 -1.05 -5.52 7.29
N GLY A 39 -0.36 -4.81 8.20
CA GLY A 39 0.52 -5.41 9.20
C GLY A 39 1.67 -6.27 8.66
N GLY A 40 2.16 -6.01 7.44
CA GLY A 40 3.21 -6.77 6.78
C GLY A 40 2.75 -7.71 5.68
N LEU A 41 1.44 -7.81 5.40
CA LEU A 41 0.91 -8.68 4.35
C LEU A 41 1.41 -8.30 2.95
N VAL A 42 1.61 -7.02 2.67
CA VAL A 42 2.18 -6.57 1.38
C VAL A 42 3.62 -7.05 1.24
N ALA A 43 4.44 -6.83 2.25
CA ALA A 43 5.83 -7.31 2.26
C ALA A 43 5.91 -8.83 2.17
N ALA A 44 5.06 -9.54 2.91
CA ALA A 44 4.95 -11.00 2.85
C ALA A 44 4.61 -11.48 1.44
N ALA A 45 3.59 -10.89 0.81
CA ALA A 45 3.21 -11.24 -0.55
C ALA A 45 4.35 -11.00 -1.56
N CYS A 46 5.06 -9.89 -1.45
CA CYS A 46 6.22 -9.61 -2.31
C CYS A 46 7.35 -10.64 -2.13
N THR A 47 7.62 -11.03 -0.91
CA THR A 47 8.72 -11.95 -0.58
C THR A 47 8.36 -13.42 -0.72
N ASP A 48 7.10 -13.75 -0.94
CA ASP A 48 6.64 -15.11 -1.24
C ASP A 48 7.06 -15.59 -2.64
N VAL A 49 7.50 -14.67 -3.48
CA VAL A 49 7.98 -14.96 -4.83
C VAL A 49 9.52 -15.02 -4.85
N ALA A 50 10.07 -16.10 -5.38
CA ALA A 50 11.51 -16.27 -5.52
C ALA A 50 12.12 -15.14 -6.36
N GLY A 51 13.30 -14.67 -5.99
CA GLY A 51 13.99 -13.58 -6.67
C GLY A 51 13.53 -12.17 -6.24
N SER A 52 12.66 -12.06 -5.25
CA SER A 52 12.16 -10.78 -4.76
C SER A 52 13.25 -9.82 -4.27
N SER A 53 14.40 -10.32 -3.84
CA SER A 53 15.55 -9.50 -3.43
C SER A 53 16.10 -8.59 -4.54
N LEU A 54 15.78 -8.87 -5.79
CA LEU A 54 16.19 -8.05 -6.93
C LEU A 54 15.37 -6.75 -7.06
N TRP A 55 14.20 -6.68 -6.46
CA TRP A 55 13.27 -5.57 -6.64
C TRP A 55 12.56 -5.11 -5.36
N PHE A 56 12.47 -5.93 -4.32
CA PHE A 56 11.88 -5.54 -3.03
C PHE A 56 12.99 -5.16 -2.05
N GLU A 57 13.04 -3.90 -1.62
CA GLU A 57 14.14 -3.37 -0.80
C GLU A 57 13.83 -3.45 0.68
N ARG A 58 12.66 -2.92 1.10
CA ARG A 58 12.20 -2.99 2.49
C ARG A 58 10.71 -2.79 2.64
N GLY A 59 10.17 -3.35 3.73
CA GLY A 59 8.82 -3.09 4.21
C GLY A 59 8.87 -2.48 5.60
N LEU A 60 8.13 -1.39 5.80
CA LEU A 60 8.01 -0.68 7.07
C LEU A 60 6.61 -0.88 7.62
N VAL A 61 6.49 -1.65 8.68
CA VAL A 61 5.21 -1.81 9.41
C VAL A 61 5.11 -0.70 10.44
N CYS A 62 4.24 0.27 10.17
CA CYS A 62 4.06 1.50 10.95
C CYS A 62 2.65 1.51 11.52
N TYR A 63 2.40 0.69 12.54
CA TYR A 63 1.04 0.43 12.99
C TYR A 63 0.48 1.56 13.85
N SER A 64 1.24 2.05 14.83
CA SER A 64 0.85 3.19 15.67
C SER A 64 1.06 4.53 14.98
N ASN A 65 0.43 5.58 15.47
CA ASN A 65 0.68 6.94 14.99
C ASN A 65 2.13 7.36 15.25
N ALA A 66 2.69 7.01 16.41
CA ALA A 66 4.08 7.27 16.73
C ALA A 66 5.02 6.58 15.74
N ALA A 67 4.77 5.32 15.38
CA ALA A 67 5.58 4.60 14.40
C ALA A 67 5.55 5.26 13.00
N LYS A 68 4.42 5.82 12.59
CA LYS A 68 4.34 6.57 11.32
C LYS A 68 5.27 7.79 11.33
N THR A 69 5.35 8.48 12.45
CA THR A 69 6.25 9.62 12.62
C THR A 69 7.71 9.18 12.71
N GLU A 70 8.01 8.19 13.53
CA GLU A 70 9.39 7.75 13.81
C GLU A 70 10.03 7.05 12.60
N LEU A 71 9.29 6.18 11.91
CA LEU A 71 9.82 5.36 10.82
C LEU A 71 9.70 6.00 9.45
N LEU A 72 8.68 6.82 9.24
CA LEU A 72 8.39 7.41 7.93
C LEU A 72 8.53 8.94 7.90
N GLY A 73 8.72 9.58 9.04
CA GLY A 73 8.76 11.03 9.11
C GLY A 73 7.41 11.72 8.87
N VAL A 74 6.29 10.99 9.01
CA VAL A 74 4.96 11.59 8.91
C VAL A 74 4.80 12.60 10.06
N PRO A 75 4.50 13.89 9.78
CA PRO A 75 4.33 14.86 10.85
C PRO A 75 3.21 14.46 11.81
N ALA A 76 3.49 14.46 13.10
CA ALA A 76 2.49 14.18 14.14
C ALA A 76 1.28 15.11 14.03
N ALA A 77 1.50 16.39 13.73
CA ALA A 77 0.44 17.39 13.51
C ALA A 77 -0.46 17.04 12.32
N LEU A 78 0.08 16.41 11.28
CA LEU A 78 -0.71 15.96 10.13
C LEU A 78 -1.66 14.83 10.51
N ILE A 79 -1.17 13.88 11.31
CA ILE A 79 -1.98 12.76 11.83
C ILE A 79 -3.07 13.28 12.78
N GLU A 80 -2.72 14.22 13.66
CA GLU A 80 -3.67 14.83 14.59
C GLU A 80 -4.78 15.58 13.85
N ARG A 81 -4.43 16.34 12.81
CA ARG A 81 -5.39 17.13 12.03
C ARG A 81 -6.32 16.30 11.15
N HIS A 82 -5.81 15.27 10.46
CA HIS A 82 -6.53 14.53 9.45
C HIS A 82 -6.92 13.11 9.86
N GLY A 83 -6.36 12.60 10.95
CA GLY A 83 -6.43 11.20 11.34
C GLY A 83 -5.49 10.33 10.51
N ALA A 84 -5.14 9.17 11.06
CA ALA A 84 -4.22 8.23 10.40
C ALA A 84 -4.77 7.68 9.07
N VAL A 85 -6.09 7.52 8.97
CA VAL A 85 -6.77 7.01 7.77
C VAL A 85 -7.28 8.19 6.94
N SER A 86 -6.40 8.76 6.12
CA SER A 86 -6.67 9.97 5.33
C SER A 86 -5.76 10.07 4.11
N ASP A 87 -6.18 10.88 3.14
CA ASP A 87 -5.39 11.22 1.95
C ASP A 87 -4.02 11.82 2.34
N ALA A 88 -4.03 12.82 3.20
CA ALA A 88 -2.81 13.52 3.61
C ALA A 88 -1.79 12.57 4.26
N VAL A 89 -2.24 11.72 5.16
CA VAL A 89 -1.36 10.79 5.88
C VAL A 89 -0.86 9.67 4.97
N VAL A 90 -1.68 9.08 4.11
CA VAL A 90 -1.21 8.01 3.23
C VAL A 90 -0.20 8.52 2.20
N ARG A 91 -0.35 9.75 1.69
CA ARG A 91 0.65 10.39 0.82
C ARG A 91 1.97 10.57 1.56
N ALA A 92 1.91 11.13 2.76
CA ALA A 92 3.11 11.31 3.61
C ALA A 92 3.77 9.96 3.95
N MET A 93 3.00 8.90 4.16
CA MET A 93 3.54 7.55 4.37
C MET A 93 4.29 7.03 3.14
N ALA A 94 3.71 7.16 1.95
CA ALA A 94 4.34 6.71 0.71
C ALA A 94 5.62 7.50 0.40
N GLU A 95 5.59 8.81 0.55
CA GLU A 95 6.76 9.69 0.39
C GLU A 95 7.83 9.41 1.45
N GLY A 96 7.42 9.17 2.69
CA GLY A 96 8.32 8.79 3.78
C GLY A 96 9.00 7.44 3.55
N ALA A 97 8.31 6.48 2.97
CA ALA A 97 8.90 5.19 2.60
C ALA A 97 10.04 5.35 1.57
N LEU A 98 9.89 6.24 0.60
CA LEU A 98 10.98 6.58 -0.32
C LEU A 98 12.14 7.29 0.38
N ALA A 99 11.83 8.29 1.20
CA ALA A 99 12.83 9.09 1.90
C ALA A 99 13.69 8.26 2.86
N HIS A 100 13.14 7.17 3.42
CA HIS A 100 13.80 6.29 4.38
C HIS A 100 14.24 4.95 3.79
N SER A 101 14.38 4.88 2.47
CA SER A 101 14.81 3.67 1.76
C SER A 101 15.70 4.01 0.58
N ARG A 102 16.18 2.97 -0.09
CA ARG A 102 16.91 3.08 -1.38
C ARG A 102 15.98 2.84 -2.58
N ALA A 103 14.68 2.80 -2.36
CA ALA A 103 13.70 2.49 -3.38
C ALA A 103 13.39 3.70 -4.29
N GLN A 104 13.00 3.44 -5.53
CA GLN A 104 12.50 4.40 -6.50
C GLN A 104 10.97 4.43 -6.54
N VAL A 105 10.35 3.38 -6.00
CA VAL A 105 8.90 3.20 -5.99
C VAL A 105 8.46 2.85 -4.57
N SER A 106 7.35 3.41 -4.12
CA SER A 106 6.75 3.02 -2.85
C SER A 106 5.24 2.83 -2.96
N LEU A 107 4.71 2.05 -2.03
CA LEU A 107 3.28 1.99 -1.76
C LEU A 107 3.03 2.08 -0.26
N ALA A 108 1.92 2.68 0.11
CA ALA A 108 1.49 2.81 1.50
C ALA A 108 0.02 2.40 1.67
N VAL A 109 -0.30 1.83 2.82
CA VAL A 109 -1.66 1.39 3.17
C VAL A 109 -1.96 1.82 4.60
N THR A 110 -3.09 2.51 4.78
CA THR A 110 -3.65 2.85 6.10
C THR A 110 -5.16 2.69 6.07
N GLY A 111 -5.74 2.05 7.06
CA GLY A 111 -7.17 1.75 7.01
C GLY A 111 -7.76 1.25 8.32
N ILE A 112 -9.08 1.07 8.30
CA ILE A 112 -9.88 0.58 9.41
C ILE A 112 -10.38 -0.82 9.06
N ALA A 113 -9.67 -1.83 9.55
CA ALA A 113 -9.99 -3.22 9.25
C ALA A 113 -11.21 -3.75 10.04
N GLY A 114 -11.55 -3.09 11.15
CA GLY A 114 -12.66 -3.49 12.01
C GLY A 114 -12.31 -4.61 13.01
N PRO A 115 -13.30 -5.07 13.79
CA PRO A 115 -14.71 -4.62 13.82
C PRO A 115 -14.91 -3.23 14.43
N ALA A 116 -13.96 -2.73 15.23
CA ALA A 116 -14.01 -1.40 15.86
C ALA A 116 -13.28 -0.33 15.03
N GLY A 117 -13.40 0.93 15.46
CA GLY A 117 -12.63 2.06 14.91
C GLY A 117 -13.30 2.82 13.77
N GLY A 118 -14.47 2.39 13.31
CA GLY A 118 -15.23 3.11 12.28
C GLY A 118 -15.99 4.33 12.81
N SER A 119 -16.24 5.27 11.92
CA SER A 119 -17.10 6.44 12.13
C SER A 119 -18.03 6.62 10.94
N ALA A 120 -18.95 7.61 11.00
CA ALA A 120 -19.84 7.92 9.88
C ALA A 120 -19.05 8.30 8.62
N ASP A 121 -18.01 9.12 8.77
CA ASP A 121 -17.16 9.58 7.67
C ASP A 121 -16.15 8.54 7.20
N LYS A 122 -15.73 7.69 8.12
CA LYS A 122 -14.74 6.63 7.87
C LYS A 122 -15.26 5.30 8.42
N PRO A 123 -16.24 4.66 7.75
CA PRO A 123 -16.78 3.39 8.23
C PRO A 123 -15.73 2.28 8.20
N VAL A 124 -15.96 1.22 8.97
CA VAL A 124 -15.14 0.00 8.92
C VAL A 124 -15.01 -0.47 7.47
N GLY A 125 -13.82 -0.88 7.07
CA GLY A 125 -13.47 -1.24 5.69
C GLY A 125 -12.92 -0.07 4.86
N THR A 126 -12.91 1.15 5.40
CA THR A 126 -12.26 2.29 4.75
C THR A 126 -10.75 2.12 4.76
N VAL A 127 -10.14 2.13 3.58
CA VAL A 127 -8.69 2.01 3.39
C VAL A 127 -8.23 3.08 2.41
N TRP A 128 -7.17 3.78 2.79
CA TRP A 128 -6.44 4.69 1.92
C TRP A 128 -5.15 4.05 1.45
N PHE A 129 -4.88 4.23 0.19
CA PHE A 129 -3.68 3.78 -0.51
C PHE A 129 -2.90 4.97 -1.04
N GLY A 130 -1.57 4.87 -0.98
CA GLY A 130 -0.66 5.84 -1.58
C GLY A 130 0.39 5.14 -2.42
N TRP A 131 0.73 5.70 -3.57
CA TRP A 131 1.79 5.19 -4.44
C TRP A 131 2.67 6.34 -4.90
N CYS A 132 3.99 6.16 -4.77
CA CYS A 132 4.96 7.05 -5.37
C CYS A 132 5.64 6.31 -6.52
N VAL A 133 5.43 6.77 -7.73
CA VAL A 133 6.00 6.19 -8.95
C VAL A 133 6.50 7.34 -9.83
N ALA A 134 7.74 7.26 -10.30
CA ALA A 134 8.34 8.26 -11.17
C ALA A 134 8.22 9.71 -10.63
N GLY A 135 8.41 9.88 -9.33
CA GLY A 135 8.38 11.18 -8.67
C GLY A 135 6.97 11.75 -8.42
N GLN A 136 5.92 11.00 -8.73
CA GLN A 136 4.54 11.41 -8.51
C GLN A 136 3.88 10.56 -7.42
N THR A 137 3.19 11.22 -6.49
CA THR A 137 2.41 10.58 -5.44
C THR A 137 0.93 10.65 -5.76
N GLU A 138 0.30 9.49 -5.84
CA GLU A 138 -1.14 9.36 -5.98
C GLU A 138 -1.74 8.71 -4.74
N ALA A 139 -2.98 9.05 -4.42
CA ALA A 139 -3.75 8.44 -3.35
C ALA A 139 -5.14 8.02 -3.81
N GLN A 140 -5.66 6.96 -3.22
CA GLN A 140 -6.99 6.44 -3.51
C GLN A 140 -7.65 5.94 -2.23
N ARG A 141 -8.92 6.26 -2.07
CA ARG A 141 -9.78 5.70 -1.01
C ARG A 141 -10.61 4.56 -1.58
N CYS A 142 -10.64 3.44 -0.85
CA CYS A 142 -11.56 2.34 -1.11
C CYS A 142 -12.35 1.99 0.16
N ARG A 143 -13.44 1.27 -0.02
CA ARG A 143 -14.17 0.62 1.06
C ARG A 143 -14.36 -0.84 0.71
N PHE A 144 -13.93 -1.72 1.61
CA PHE A 144 -14.03 -3.16 1.47
C PHE A 144 -15.05 -3.72 2.44
N ASP A 145 -15.84 -4.68 1.97
CA ASP A 145 -16.77 -5.42 2.78
C ASP A 145 -16.11 -6.67 3.39
N GLY A 146 -16.76 -7.21 4.41
CA GLY A 146 -16.30 -8.41 5.09
C GLY A 146 -15.71 -8.15 6.48
N ASP A 147 -15.20 -9.20 7.10
CA ASP A 147 -14.55 -9.14 8.40
C ASP A 147 -13.13 -8.55 8.30
N ARG A 148 -12.46 -8.45 9.43
CA ARG A 148 -11.10 -7.91 9.54
C ARG A 148 -10.11 -8.59 8.60
N SER A 149 -10.14 -9.92 8.53
CA SER A 149 -9.26 -10.69 7.63
C SER A 149 -9.56 -10.40 6.17
N ALA A 150 -10.83 -10.32 5.81
CA ALA A 150 -11.27 -10.02 4.46
C ALA A 150 -10.85 -8.61 4.01
N VAL A 151 -11.01 -7.61 4.85
CA VAL A 151 -10.58 -6.23 4.56
C VAL A 151 -9.07 -6.17 4.33
N ARG A 152 -8.27 -6.80 5.20
CA ARG A 152 -6.82 -6.83 5.09
C ARG A 152 -6.33 -7.55 3.83
N ALA A 153 -6.94 -8.67 3.48
CA ALA A 153 -6.61 -9.43 2.26
C ALA A 153 -6.93 -8.63 0.99
N GLN A 154 -8.11 -8.03 0.93
CA GLN A 154 -8.54 -7.19 -0.20
C GLN A 154 -7.66 -5.94 -0.34
N ALA A 155 -7.30 -5.30 0.77
CA ALA A 155 -6.40 -4.15 0.79
C ALA A 155 -5.01 -4.51 0.25
N THR A 156 -4.46 -5.63 0.66
CA THR A 156 -3.16 -6.13 0.17
C THR A 156 -3.17 -6.33 -1.33
N LEU A 157 -4.16 -7.05 -1.84
CA LEU A 157 -4.28 -7.30 -3.27
C LEU A 157 -4.47 -6.01 -4.08
N HIS A 158 -5.35 -5.12 -3.60
CA HIS A 158 -5.62 -3.84 -4.27
C HIS A 158 -4.35 -2.99 -4.36
N ALA A 159 -3.59 -2.89 -3.27
CA ALA A 159 -2.32 -2.16 -3.26
C ALA A 159 -1.35 -2.64 -4.33
N LEU A 160 -1.18 -3.96 -4.44
CA LEU A 160 -0.27 -4.58 -5.41
C LEU A 160 -0.78 -4.46 -6.86
N ARG A 161 -2.06 -4.71 -7.09
CA ARG A 161 -2.69 -4.58 -8.42
C ARG A 161 -2.56 -3.16 -8.96
N GLU A 162 -2.86 -2.19 -8.14
CA GLU A 162 -2.81 -0.78 -8.53
C GLU A 162 -1.37 -0.27 -8.71
N LEU A 163 -0.41 -0.84 -7.99
CA LEU A 163 1.01 -0.57 -8.26
C LEU A 163 1.42 -1.15 -9.62
N ALA A 164 1.08 -2.39 -9.91
CA ALA A 164 1.37 -3.03 -11.21
C ALA A 164 0.79 -2.21 -12.37
N ARG A 165 -0.46 -1.74 -12.22
CA ARG A 165 -1.11 -0.88 -13.23
C ARG A 165 -0.35 0.42 -13.45
N ARG A 166 0.10 1.09 -12.39
CA ARG A 166 0.87 2.35 -12.47
C ARG A 166 2.24 2.15 -13.10
N LEU A 167 2.89 1.05 -12.79
CA LEU A 167 4.18 0.69 -13.41
C LEU A 167 4.05 0.36 -14.90
N ALA A 168 2.93 -0.21 -15.32
CA ALA A 168 2.66 -0.54 -16.72
C ALA A 168 2.24 0.69 -17.55
N ALA A 169 1.74 1.75 -16.92
CA ALA A 169 1.34 2.97 -17.59
C ALA A 169 2.58 3.65 -18.23
N PRO A 170 2.46 4.21 -19.46
CA PRO A 170 3.54 4.98 -20.05
C PRO A 170 3.85 6.19 -19.16
N PRO A 171 5.14 6.59 -19.06
CA PRO A 171 5.48 7.81 -18.33
C PRO A 171 4.72 8.99 -18.93
N ALA A 172 4.21 9.87 -18.07
CA ALA A 172 3.57 11.10 -18.53
C ALA A 172 4.55 11.83 -19.46
N LEU A 173 4.09 12.14 -20.67
CA LEU A 173 4.87 12.98 -21.60
C LEU A 173 5.06 14.34 -20.93
N THR A 174 6.28 14.65 -20.54
CA THR A 174 6.68 15.97 -20.08
C THR A 174 6.77 16.96 -21.23
#